data_583c2ce1d0b0020ab7e1362d12e748ec
#
_entry.id   583c2ce1d0b0020ab7e1362d12e748ec
#
_cell.length_a   1.000
_cell.length_b   1.000
_cell.length_c   1.000
_cell.angle_alpha   90.00
_cell.angle_beta   90.00
_cell.angle_gamma   90.00
#
_symmetry.space_group_name_H-M   'P 1'
#
loop_
_entity.id
_entity.type
_entity.pdbx_description
1 polymer ?
#
loop_
_entity_poly.entity_id
_entity_poly.type
_entity_poly.pdbx_seq_one_letter_code
_entity_poly.pdbx_strand_id
1 'polypeptide(L)'
;MRKIAFYTLGCKVNQADTASMEGIFRASGYEVVPFGEPADVYLVNTCVVTNTGQRKSRQIINRAVRHNPLSLVVVTGCYPQTAPEEVRAIEGVDVIIGNQERGRIVELVEEALEHKRTEILDNVQQMTVDTKFEELGVGTETDKTRAFLKIQEGCNQYCTYCIIPFARGPLRSRSLESIREEVGKLVAAGYKEVVLIGIHLGCYGKELAKEGKHVTLYDAVKAALSVEGVQRVRLGSLESVEVEPRLLQLMAEEPRLQRHLHLPLQSGCDKILRAMHRPYDTKRFTELVNEIRAQVPDVAITTDVIVGFPGETEEDFATTLEFAKQCGFAKMHIFPYSKRKGTPAAEMPEQVDEAVKSERAARLAKVDEELHQQMLQSTVGKVEEVLFEQSVDDAHMEGLCGPYLRVVVPGTKELANTIAKVKITGIKEDFLLGELN
;
A
#
# COMPACT_ATOMS: atom_id res chain seq x y z
N MET A 1 17.92 -27.78 7.36
CA MET A 1 17.32 -26.44 7.51
C MET A 1 15.93 -26.52 6.90
N ARG A 2 14.87 -26.13 7.63
CA ARG A 2 13.50 -26.15 7.09
C ARG A 2 13.31 -25.01 6.08
N LYS A 3 12.51 -25.29 5.05
CA LYS A 3 12.20 -24.34 3.97
C LYS A 3 10.82 -23.74 4.15
N ILE A 4 10.70 -22.43 3.94
CA ILE A 4 9.43 -21.73 3.93
C ILE A 4 9.28 -20.90 2.65
N ALA A 5 8.07 -20.92 2.09
CA ALA A 5 7.72 -20.13 0.92
C ALA A 5 6.56 -19.18 1.24
N PHE A 6 6.68 -17.94 0.80
CA PHE A 6 5.69 -16.88 1.04
C PHE A 6 4.93 -16.53 -0.23
N TYR A 7 3.65 -16.23 -0.09
CA TYR A 7 2.86 -15.57 -1.12
C TYR A 7 2.06 -14.42 -0.53
N THR A 8 2.22 -13.22 -1.09
CA THR A 8 1.56 -12.02 -0.60
C THR A 8 0.52 -11.52 -1.59
N LEU A 9 -0.68 -11.30 -1.09
CA LEU A 9 -1.76 -10.65 -1.80
C LEU A 9 -2.11 -9.33 -1.13
N GLY A 10 -2.59 -8.34 -1.90
CA GLY A 10 -3.15 -7.10 -1.37
C GLY A 10 -2.22 -5.90 -1.47
N CYS A 11 -2.19 -5.09 -0.42
CA CYS A 11 -1.61 -3.74 -0.41
C CYS A 11 -0.15 -3.72 0.06
N LYS A 12 0.47 -2.52 0.01
CA LYS A 12 1.83 -2.27 0.51
C LYS A 12 2.00 -2.66 1.99
N VAL A 13 0.94 -2.53 2.81
CA VAL A 13 0.97 -2.95 4.21
C VAL A 13 1.13 -4.47 4.32
N ASN A 14 0.41 -5.27 3.53
CA ASN A 14 0.62 -6.71 3.48
C ASN A 14 2.04 -7.07 3.01
N GLN A 15 2.60 -6.31 2.07
CA GLN A 15 3.98 -6.54 1.61
C GLN A 15 5.00 -6.27 2.73
N ALA A 16 4.82 -5.18 3.48
CA ALA A 16 5.66 -4.89 4.65
C ALA A 16 5.51 -5.96 5.75
N ASP A 17 4.26 -6.39 6.03
CA ASP A 17 3.99 -7.46 6.99
C ASP A 17 4.68 -8.77 6.58
N THR A 18 4.66 -9.13 5.29
CA THR A 18 5.34 -10.34 4.79
C THR A 18 6.86 -10.20 4.92
N ALA A 19 7.44 -9.06 4.52
CA ALA A 19 8.87 -8.84 4.64
C ALA A 19 9.35 -8.96 6.12
N SER A 20 8.56 -8.44 7.06
CA SER A 20 8.84 -8.61 8.49
C SER A 20 8.78 -10.09 8.92
N MET A 21 7.75 -10.82 8.49
CA MET A 21 7.64 -12.26 8.80
C MET A 21 8.79 -13.08 8.17
N GLU A 22 9.18 -12.77 6.94
CA GLU A 22 10.36 -13.40 6.31
C GLU A 22 11.61 -13.18 7.15
N GLY A 23 11.85 -11.95 7.65
CA GLY A 23 12.96 -11.65 8.54
C GLY A 23 12.93 -12.48 9.83
N ILE A 24 11.76 -12.63 10.46
CA ILE A 24 11.57 -13.45 11.67
C ILE A 24 11.91 -14.92 11.41
N PHE A 25 11.42 -15.49 10.29
CA PHE A 25 11.72 -16.89 9.93
C PHE A 25 13.20 -17.11 9.62
N ARG A 26 13.86 -16.20 8.89
CA ARG A 26 15.32 -16.28 8.64
C ARG A 26 16.11 -16.24 9.93
N ALA A 27 15.77 -15.31 10.85
CA ALA A 27 16.41 -15.24 12.16
C ALA A 27 16.23 -16.51 13.00
N SER A 28 15.14 -17.26 12.74
CA SER A 28 14.85 -18.55 13.39
C SER A 28 15.44 -19.76 12.63
N GLY A 29 16.30 -19.54 11.63
CA GLY A 29 17.03 -20.60 10.92
C GLY A 29 16.26 -21.27 9.77
N TYR A 30 15.17 -20.64 9.26
CA TYR A 30 14.50 -21.11 8.05
C TYR A 30 15.17 -20.58 6.78
N GLU A 31 15.17 -21.39 5.74
CA GLU A 31 15.52 -20.98 4.38
C GLU A 31 14.25 -20.49 3.68
N VAL A 32 14.23 -19.22 3.27
CA VAL A 32 13.13 -18.66 2.46
C VAL A 32 13.38 -18.99 1.00
N VAL A 33 12.42 -19.70 0.38
CA VAL A 33 12.49 -20.13 -1.02
C VAL A 33 11.33 -19.54 -1.85
N PRO A 34 11.47 -19.47 -3.19
CA PRO A 34 10.37 -19.07 -4.06
C PRO A 34 9.12 -19.93 -3.87
N PHE A 35 7.93 -19.32 -3.95
CA PHE A 35 6.66 -20.04 -3.72
C PHE A 35 6.39 -21.21 -4.69
N GLY A 36 7.08 -21.24 -5.82
CA GLY A 36 7.03 -22.34 -6.79
C GLY A 36 7.90 -23.53 -6.45
N GLU A 37 8.78 -23.44 -5.47
CA GLU A 37 9.69 -24.51 -5.04
C GLU A 37 9.10 -25.35 -3.90
N PRO A 38 9.55 -26.60 -3.74
CA PRO A 38 9.16 -27.42 -2.60
C PRO A 38 9.62 -26.80 -1.28
N ALA A 39 8.69 -26.63 -0.35
CA ALA A 39 8.94 -26.10 0.99
C ALA A 39 8.24 -26.95 2.06
N ASP A 40 8.74 -26.87 3.29
CA ASP A 40 8.12 -27.52 4.46
C ASP A 40 6.91 -26.73 4.95
N VAL A 41 6.92 -25.40 4.73
CA VAL A 41 5.86 -24.48 5.12
C VAL A 41 5.52 -23.54 3.96
N TYR A 42 4.24 -23.38 3.65
CA TYR A 42 3.73 -22.34 2.75
C TYR A 42 2.90 -21.34 3.53
N LEU A 43 3.31 -20.08 3.53
CA LEU A 43 2.62 -19.00 4.20
C LEU A 43 1.96 -18.08 3.17
N VAL A 44 0.62 -17.94 3.26
CA VAL A 44 -0.17 -17.08 2.38
C VAL A 44 -0.70 -15.88 3.17
N ASN A 45 -0.15 -14.69 2.89
CA ASN A 45 -0.66 -13.42 3.42
C ASN A 45 -1.76 -12.89 2.49
N THR A 46 -2.99 -12.85 2.99
CA THR A 46 -4.21 -12.74 2.20
C THR A 46 -4.81 -11.34 2.19
N CYS A 47 -5.62 -11.08 1.15
CA CYS A 47 -6.37 -9.83 0.96
C CYS A 47 -7.87 -10.10 0.85
N VAL A 48 -8.66 -9.12 1.34
CA VAL A 48 -10.14 -9.18 1.35
C VAL A 48 -10.80 -7.89 0.84
N VAL A 49 -10.01 -6.92 0.41
CA VAL A 49 -10.53 -5.59 0.01
C VAL A 49 -11.53 -5.67 -1.15
N THR A 50 -11.32 -6.58 -2.10
CA THR A 50 -12.23 -6.84 -3.22
C THR A 50 -12.62 -8.30 -3.30
N ASN A 51 -13.76 -8.61 -3.95
CA ASN A 51 -14.16 -10.00 -4.23
C ASN A 51 -13.11 -10.75 -5.04
N THR A 52 -12.49 -10.07 -6.01
CA THR A 52 -11.38 -10.63 -6.79
C THR A 52 -10.18 -10.96 -5.90
N GLY A 53 -9.83 -10.08 -4.95
CA GLY A 53 -8.76 -10.31 -3.98
C GLY A 53 -9.04 -11.52 -3.09
N GLN A 54 -10.26 -11.65 -2.58
CA GLN A 54 -10.67 -12.79 -1.76
C GLN A 54 -10.67 -14.10 -2.56
N ARG A 55 -11.19 -14.08 -3.80
CA ARG A 55 -11.15 -15.25 -4.70
C ARG A 55 -9.72 -15.68 -5.01
N LYS A 56 -8.83 -14.73 -5.33
CA LYS A 56 -7.40 -15.00 -5.52
C LYS A 56 -6.76 -15.58 -4.27
N SER A 57 -7.10 -15.07 -3.08
CA SER A 57 -6.61 -15.61 -1.81
C SER A 57 -6.94 -17.11 -1.68
N ARG A 58 -8.21 -17.50 -1.91
CA ARG A 58 -8.60 -18.92 -1.91
C ARG A 58 -7.87 -19.74 -2.96
N GLN A 59 -7.69 -19.21 -4.17
CA GLN A 59 -6.95 -19.91 -5.24
C GLN A 59 -5.50 -20.19 -4.85
N ILE A 60 -4.82 -19.22 -4.22
CA ILE A 60 -3.42 -19.38 -3.79
C ILE A 60 -3.31 -20.34 -2.60
N ILE A 61 -4.22 -20.27 -1.62
CA ILE A 61 -4.27 -21.24 -0.51
C ILE A 61 -4.43 -22.66 -1.07
N ASN A 62 -5.40 -22.89 -1.94
CA ASN A 62 -5.61 -24.20 -2.58
C ASN A 62 -4.41 -24.64 -3.44
N ARG A 63 -3.65 -23.69 -4.02
CA ARG A 63 -2.41 -24.00 -4.73
C ARG A 63 -1.33 -24.44 -3.76
N ALA A 64 -1.16 -23.78 -2.61
CA ALA A 64 -0.21 -24.16 -1.57
C ALA A 64 -0.49 -25.60 -1.08
N VAL A 65 -1.74 -25.90 -0.72
CA VAL A 65 -2.18 -27.25 -0.29
C VAL A 65 -1.82 -28.34 -1.30
N ARG A 66 -2.02 -28.05 -2.61
CA ARG A 66 -1.75 -29.05 -3.69
C ARG A 66 -0.29 -29.15 -4.07
N HIS A 67 0.52 -28.14 -3.78
CA HIS A 67 1.92 -28.08 -4.22
C HIS A 67 2.79 -29.12 -3.49
N ASN A 68 2.60 -29.24 -2.18
CA ASN A 68 3.21 -30.29 -1.37
C ASN A 68 2.22 -30.74 -0.28
N PRO A 69 1.54 -31.87 -0.43
CA PRO A 69 0.57 -32.35 0.56
C PRO A 69 1.17 -32.65 1.95
N LEU A 70 2.50 -32.72 2.05
CA LEU A 70 3.21 -32.91 3.31
C LEU A 70 3.66 -31.60 3.96
N SER A 71 3.55 -30.47 3.28
CA SER A 71 3.91 -29.15 3.82
C SER A 71 2.85 -28.61 4.76
N LEU A 72 3.23 -27.79 5.71
CA LEU A 72 2.31 -27.01 6.55
C LEU A 72 1.80 -25.79 5.78
N VAL A 73 0.49 -25.58 5.77
CA VAL A 73 -0.13 -24.41 5.12
C VAL A 73 -0.62 -23.41 6.17
N VAL A 74 -0.01 -22.24 6.16
CA VAL A 74 -0.30 -21.12 7.06
C VAL A 74 -1.04 -20.03 6.31
N VAL A 75 -2.17 -19.56 6.84
CA VAL A 75 -2.96 -18.48 6.26
C VAL A 75 -3.03 -17.31 7.24
N THR A 76 -2.61 -16.13 6.80
CA THR A 76 -2.65 -14.90 7.60
C THR A 76 -3.21 -13.73 6.80
N GLY A 77 -3.36 -12.57 7.45
CA GLY A 77 -3.78 -11.33 6.82
C GLY A 77 -5.27 -11.02 6.98
N CYS A 78 -5.81 -10.24 6.04
CA CYS A 78 -7.16 -9.69 6.18
C CYS A 78 -8.28 -10.73 6.01
N TYR A 79 -8.05 -11.80 5.25
CA TYR A 79 -9.10 -12.80 5.02
C TYR A 79 -9.44 -13.60 6.29
N PRO A 80 -8.49 -14.23 6.98
CA PRO A 80 -8.81 -14.90 8.23
C PRO A 80 -9.33 -13.95 9.31
N GLN A 81 -8.90 -12.69 9.32
CA GLN A 81 -9.38 -11.71 10.29
C GLN A 81 -10.88 -11.37 10.13
N THR A 82 -11.39 -11.38 8.90
CA THR A 82 -12.79 -10.97 8.61
C THR A 82 -13.73 -12.15 8.38
N ALA A 83 -13.20 -13.29 8.00
CA ALA A 83 -13.99 -14.49 7.68
C ALA A 83 -13.22 -15.78 8.07
N PRO A 84 -12.90 -15.96 9.38
CA PRO A 84 -12.11 -17.10 9.84
C PRO A 84 -12.79 -18.44 9.50
N GLU A 85 -14.12 -18.52 9.60
CA GLU A 85 -14.88 -19.74 9.30
C GLU A 85 -14.72 -20.18 7.84
N GLU A 86 -14.66 -19.21 6.90
CA GLU A 86 -14.44 -19.53 5.48
C GLU A 86 -13.03 -20.09 5.25
N VAL A 87 -12.04 -19.63 6.02
CA VAL A 87 -10.66 -20.12 5.92
C VAL A 87 -10.51 -21.48 6.57
N ARG A 88 -11.16 -21.71 7.74
CA ARG A 88 -11.22 -23.04 8.40
C ARG A 88 -11.83 -24.11 7.51
N ALA A 89 -12.81 -23.73 6.69
CA ALA A 89 -13.47 -24.66 5.77
C ALA A 89 -12.60 -25.05 4.55
N ILE A 90 -11.43 -24.44 4.37
CA ILE A 90 -10.49 -24.83 3.30
C ILE A 90 -9.69 -26.05 3.76
N GLU A 91 -9.93 -27.18 3.16
CA GLU A 91 -9.23 -28.43 3.46
C GLU A 91 -7.71 -28.28 3.22
N GLY A 92 -6.90 -28.73 4.17
CA GLY A 92 -5.45 -28.67 4.12
C GLY A 92 -4.82 -27.38 4.62
N VAL A 93 -5.59 -26.46 5.21
CA VAL A 93 -5.06 -25.35 6.01
C VAL A 93 -4.76 -25.88 7.42
N ASP A 94 -3.55 -25.64 7.89
CA ASP A 94 -3.06 -26.14 9.18
C ASP A 94 -3.01 -25.06 10.26
N VAL A 95 -2.63 -23.82 9.90
CA VAL A 95 -2.49 -22.69 10.83
C VAL A 95 -3.22 -21.46 10.28
N ILE A 96 -4.00 -20.81 11.13
CA ILE A 96 -4.74 -19.60 10.81
C ILE A 96 -4.34 -18.51 11.81
N ILE A 97 -3.84 -17.38 11.29
CA ILE A 97 -3.40 -16.23 12.09
C ILE A 97 -4.07 -14.98 11.54
N GLY A 98 -4.64 -14.15 12.42
CA GLY A 98 -5.20 -12.85 12.04
C GLY A 98 -4.13 -11.80 11.73
N ASN A 99 -4.49 -10.53 11.95
CA ASN A 99 -3.58 -9.38 11.80
C ASN A 99 -2.94 -8.97 13.14
N GLN A 100 -2.93 -9.86 14.12
CA GLN A 100 -2.27 -9.72 15.43
C GLN A 100 -1.40 -10.94 15.71
N GLU A 101 -0.45 -10.78 16.63
CA GLU A 101 0.47 -11.83 17.10
C GLU A 101 1.34 -12.47 16.00
N ARG A 102 1.59 -11.75 14.91
CA ARG A 102 2.50 -12.20 13.86
C ARG A 102 3.95 -12.29 14.32
N GLY A 103 4.30 -11.60 15.42
CA GLY A 103 5.59 -11.79 16.09
C GLY A 103 5.80 -13.21 16.64
N ARG A 104 4.71 -13.93 16.92
CA ARG A 104 4.73 -15.34 17.40
C ARG A 104 4.60 -16.36 16.28
N ILE A 105 4.67 -15.94 15.02
CA ILE A 105 4.35 -16.80 13.87
C ILE A 105 5.23 -18.05 13.78
N VAL A 106 6.51 -17.93 14.15
CA VAL A 106 7.42 -19.09 14.19
C VAL A 106 7.02 -20.08 15.27
N GLU A 107 6.72 -19.58 16.49
CA GLU A 107 6.22 -20.40 17.60
C GLU A 107 4.99 -21.22 17.19
N LEU A 108 3.99 -20.56 16.59
CA LEU A 108 2.76 -21.20 16.13
C LEU A 108 3.01 -22.23 15.01
N VAL A 109 3.94 -21.96 14.13
CA VAL A 109 4.34 -22.91 13.06
C VAL A 109 5.07 -24.12 13.63
N GLU A 110 5.99 -23.91 14.58
CA GLU A 110 6.71 -25.03 15.23
C GLU A 110 5.74 -25.91 16.04
N GLU A 111 4.82 -25.30 16.78
CA GLU A 111 3.75 -26.01 17.50
C GLU A 111 2.93 -26.89 16.55
N ALA A 112 2.49 -26.33 15.41
CA ALA A 112 1.72 -27.08 14.41
C ALA A 112 2.52 -28.23 13.77
N LEU A 113 3.84 -28.05 13.58
CA LEU A 113 4.72 -29.10 13.06
C LEU A 113 4.89 -30.25 14.07
N GLU A 114 4.93 -29.97 15.37
CA GLU A 114 5.05 -30.96 16.42
C GLU A 114 3.78 -31.80 16.60
N HIS A 115 2.59 -31.17 16.52
CA HIS A 115 1.30 -31.83 16.73
C HIS A 115 0.77 -32.60 15.52
N LYS A 116 1.56 -32.79 14.46
CA LYS A 116 1.28 -33.63 13.27
C LYS A 116 -0.10 -33.37 12.64
N ARG A 117 -0.59 -32.12 12.63
CA ARG A 117 -1.81 -31.70 11.91
C ARG A 117 -3.09 -32.42 12.34
N THR A 118 -3.22 -32.77 13.61
CA THR A 118 -4.46 -33.38 14.11
C THR A 118 -5.60 -32.40 14.18
N GLU A 119 -5.30 -31.09 14.36
CA GLU A 119 -6.29 -30.02 14.45
C GLU A 119 -5.71 -28.73 13.81
N ILE A 120 -6.60 -27.84 13.33
CA ILE A 120 -6.22 -26.51 12.84
C ILE A 120 -5.85 -25.65 14.04
N LEU A 121 -4.61 -25.12 14.04
CA LEU A 121 -4.21 -24.12 15.03
C LEU A 121 -4.77 -22.76 14.60
N ASP A 122 -5.79 -22.27 15.32
CA ASP A 122 -6.47 -21.02 15.01
C ASP A 122 -6.15 -19.96 16.05
N ASN A 123 -5.42 -18.93 15.61
CA ASN A 123 -5.01 -17.79 16.43
C ASN A 123 -5.52 -16.46 15.83
N VAL A 124 -6.82 -16.36 15.58
CA VAL A 124 -7.45 -15.13 15.14
C VAL A 124 -7.94 -14.34 16.35
N GLN A 125 -7.20 -13.31 16.73
CA GLN A 125 -7.53 -12.46 17.85
C GLN A 125 -8.52 -11.35 17.46
N GLN A 126 -9.46 -11.02 18.37
CA GLN A 126 -10.28 -9.83 18.23
C GLN A 126 -9.46 -8.58 18.52
N MET A 127 -9.56 -7.59 17.65
CA MET A 127 -8.91 -6.31 17.88
C MET A 127 -9.83 -5.39 18.66
N THR A 128 -9.31 -4.84 19.76
CA THR A 128 -9.99 -3.91 20.65
C THR A 128 -9.29 -2.56 20.66
N VAL A 129 -9.87 -1.58 21.34
CA VAL A 129 -9.25 -0.25 21.51
C VAL A 129 -7.92 -0.29 22.27
N ASP A 130 -7.68 -1.34 23.05
CA ASP A 130 -6.44 -1.56 23.79
C ASP A 130 -5.38 -2.32 23.00
N THR A 131 -5.70 -2.78 21.79
CA THR A 131 -4.74 -3.46 20.93
C THR A 131 -3.63 -2.51 20.56
N LYS A 132 -2.37 -2.88 20.83
CA LYS A 132 -1.18 -2.06 20.57
C LYS A 132 -0.68 -2.27 19.12
N PHE A 133 0.13 -1.32 18.67
CA PHE A 133 0.89 -1.50 17.43
C PHE A 133 1.87 -2.66 17.59
N GLU A 134 1.86 -3.59 16.64
CA GLU A 134 2.77 -4.72 16.63
C GLU A 134 4.08 -4.31 15.94
N GLU A 135 5.12 -4.07 16.73
CA GLU A 135 6.42 -3.64 16.25
C GLU A 135 7.23 -4.83 15.72
N LEU A 136 6.82 -5.33 14.57
CA LEU A 136 7.62 -6.27 13.80
C LEU A 136 8.80 -5.51 13.18
N GLY A 137 10.00 -6.08 13.24
CA GLY A 137 11.18 -5.54 12.58
C GLY A 137 10.99 -5.50 11.05
N VAL A 138 11.77 -4.63 10.39
CA VAL A 138 11.78 -4.61 8.92
C VAL A 138 12.57 -5.79 8.37
N GLY A 139 12.05 -6.40 7.29
CA GLY A 139 12.84 -7.34 6.49
C GLY A 139 13.89 -6.58 5.70
N THR A 140 15.16 -6.87 5.94
CA THR A 140 16.29 -6.17 5.31
C THR A 140 16.93 -6.92 4.14
N GLU A 141 16.53 -8.17 3.92
CA GLU A 141 17.11 -9.01 2.89
C GLU A 141 16.22 -9.04 1.65
N THR A 142 16.30 -8.01 0.83
CA THR A 142 15.63 -7.98 -0.47
C THR A 142 16.53 -7.31 -1.51
N ASP A 143 16.46 -7.76 -2.76
CA ASP A 143 17.10 -7.12 -3.91
C ASP A 143 16.38 -5.82 -4.34
N LYS A 144 15.62 -5.21 -3.41
CA LYS A 144 14.82 -4.02 -3.68
C LYS A 144 15.58 -2.75 -3.28
N THR A 145 15.41 -1.72 -4.07
CA THR A 145 15.98 -0.38 -3.83
C THR A 145 15.16 0.44 -2.86
N ARG A 146 13.85 0.09 -2.70
CA ARG A 146 12.89 0.77 -1.85
C ARG A 146 12.29 -0.16 -0.81
N ALA A 147 12.20 0.30 0.43
CA ALA A 147 11.58 -0.42 1.53
C ALA A 147 10.26 0.22 1.95
N PHE A 148 9.27 -0.61 2.29
CA PHE A 148 8.03 -0.17 2.92
C PHE A 148 8.17 -0.28 4.44
N LEU A 149 8.10 0.86 5.14
CA LEU A 149 8.04 0.89 6.60
C LEU A 149 6.62 1.19 7.05
N LYS A 150 5.95 0.19 7.62
CA LYS A 150 4.65 0.37 8.23
C LYS A 150 4.79 1.11 9.55
N ILE A 151 4.22 2.33 9.62
CA ILE A 151 4.27 3.19 10.81
C ILE A 151 2.90 3.39 11.45
N GLN A 152 1.81 3.01 10.76
CA GLN A 152 0.45 3.17 11.24
C GLN A 152 -0.39 1.94 10.84
N GLU A 153 -1.33 1.55 11.69
CA GLU A 153 -2.23 0.41 11.50
C GLU A 153 -3.65 0.79 11.93
N GLY A 154 -4.66 0.12 11.34
CA GLY A 154 -6.07 0.34 11.67
C GLY A 154 -6.68 1.62 11.08
N CYS A 155 -8.01 1.71 11.13
CA CYS A 155 -8.77 2.83 10.59
C CYS A 155 -10.12 2.98 11.33
N ASN A 156 -10.47 4.20 11.73
CA ASN A 156 -11.73 4.53 12.40
C ASN A 156 -12.68 5.35 11.51
N GLN A 157 -12.44 5.41 10.19
CA GLN A 157 -13.26 6.22 9.27
C GLN A 157 -14.60 5.55 8.94
N TYR A 158 -14.68 4.22 8.90
CA TYR A 158 -15.89 3.46 8.61
C TYR A 158 -16.63 3.92 7.35
N CYS A 159 -15.89 4.15 6.25
CA CYS A 159 -16.51 4.40 4.94
C CYS A 159 -17.47 3.25 4.60
N THR A 160 -18.62 3.56 4.00
CA THR A 160 -19.72 2.59 3.84
C THR A 160 -19.38 1.38 2.96
N TYR A 161 -18.37 1.46 2.11
CA TYR A 161 -17.89 0.37 1.24
C TYR A 161 -16.73 -0.43 1.83
N CYS A 162 -16.16 0.01 2.97
CA CYS A 162 -14.83 -0.43 3.39
C CYS A 162 -14.89 -1.49 4.49
N ILE A 163 -14.23 -2.63 4.26
CA ILE A 163 -14.09 -3.72 5.24
C ILE A 163 -12.86 -3.55 6.16
N ILE A 164 -12.00 -2.59 5.86
CA ILE A 164 -10.70 -2.42 6.54
C ILE A 164 -10.80 -2.18 8.04
N PRO A 165 -11.76 -1.39 8.59
CA PRO A 165 -11.89 -1.25 10.05
C PRO A 165 -12.09 -2.60 10.76
N PHE A 166 -12.77 -3.53 10.14
CA PHE A 166 -13.00 -4.88 10.68
C PHE A 166 -11.79 -5.80 10.49
N ALA A 167 -11.02 -5.59 9.40
CA ALA A 167 -9.84 -6.38 9.09
C ALA A 167 -8.59 -5.93 9.86
N ARG A 168 -8.46 -4.62 10.12
CA ARG A 168 -7.26 -4.02 10.68
C ARG A 168 -7.47 -3.35 12.04
N GLY A 169 -8.72 -3.27 12.51
CA GLY A 169 -9.08 -2.74 13.82
C GLY A 169 -8.84 -1.24 14.00
N PRO A 170 -8.79 -0.75 15.25
CA PRO A 170 -8.64 0.65 15.59
C PRO A 170 -7.26 1.21 15.25
N LEU A 171 -7.15 2.55 15.26
CA LEU A 171 -5.89 3.28 15.00
C LEU A 171 -4.79 2.86 15.98
N ARG A 172 -3.61 2.61 15.46
CA ARG A 172 -2.38 2.29 16.20
C ARG A 172 -1.18 2.83 15.44
N SER A 173 -0.22 3.39 16.17
CA SER A 173 0.97 4.00 15.57
C SER A 173 2.25 3.41 16.15
N ARG A 174 3.26 3.26 15.30
CA ARG A 174 4.63 2.90 15.68
C ARG A 174 5.25 4.07 16.45
N SER A 175 6.08 3.81 17.45
CA SER A 175 6.78 4.86 18.17
C SER A 175 7.81 5.60 17.30
N LEU A 176 8.09 6.89 17.62
CA LEU A 176 9.08 7.67 16.86
C LEU A 176 10.50 7.08 17.00
N GLU A 177 10.80 6.52 18.16
CA GLU A 177 12.05 5.81 18.44
C GLU A 177 12.19 4.61 17.51
N SER A 178 11.17 3.76 17.45
CA SER A 178 11.15 2.59 16.57
C SER A 178 11.22 2.98 15.09
N ILE A 179 10.62 4.11 14.67
CA ILE A 179 10.77 4.60 13.29
C ILE A 179 12.24 4.90 12.99
N ARG A 180 12.96 5.60 13.88
CA ARG A 180 14.40 5.90 13.69
C ARG A 180 15.25 4.64 13.62
N GLU A 181 15.01 3.69 14.52
CA GLU A 181 15.74 2.42 14.58
C GLU A 181 15.54 1.61 13.27
N GLU A 182 14.30 1.46 12.82
CA GLU A 182 13.99 0.68 11.63
C GLU A 182 14.49 1.37 10.36
N VAL A 183 14.38 2.70 10.25
CA VAL A 183 14.99 3.45 9.13
C VAL A 183 16.52 3.28 9.14
N GLY A 184 17.15 3.31 10.31
CA GLY A 184 18.59 3.04 10.45
C GLY A 184 19.00 1.67 9.94
N LYS A 185 18.24 0.62 10.27
CA LYS A 185 18.45 -0.74 9.75
C LYS A 185 18.32 -0.80 8.22
N LEU A 186 17.31 -0.13 7.66
CA LEU A 186 17.10 -0.07 6.21
C LEU A 186 18.25 0.66 5.49
N VAL A 187 18.71 1.78 6.04
CA VAL A 187 19.86 2.52 5.51
C VAL A 187 21.13 1.65 5.56
N ALA A 188 21.39 0.98 6.69
CA ALA A 188 22.53 0.06 6.84
C ALA A 188 22.47 -1.13 5.87
N ALA A 189 21.26 -1.60 5.54
CA ALA A 189 21.04 -2.64 4.52
C ALA A 189 21.14 -2.11 3.07
N GLY A 190 21.41 -0.81 2.85
CA GLY A 190 21.65 -0.23 1.54
C GLY A 190 20.42 0.28 0.80
N TYR A 191 19.24 0.32 1.42
CA TYR A 191 18.05 0.90 0.81
C TYR A 191 18.20 2.39 0.58
N LYS A 192 17.78 2.88 -0.57
CA LYS A 192 17.87 4.29 -0.98
C LYS A 192 16.61 5.09 -0.70
N GLU A 193 15.44 4.44 -0.76
CA GLU A 193 14.16 5.08 -0.47
C GLU A 193 13.39 4.31 0.60
N VAL A 194 12.91 5.03 1.62
CA VAL A 194 11.97 4.51 2.63
C VAL A 194 10.60 5.08 2.35
N VAL A 195 9.62 4.22 2.11
CA VAL A 195 8.22 4.60 1.92
C VAL A 195 7.48 4.38 3.24
N LEU A 196 7.09 5.46 3.91
CA LEU A 196 6.27 5.39 5.12
C LEU A 196 4.84 5.05 4.74
N ILE A 197 4.33 3.94 5.25
CA ILE A 197 3.00 3.44 4.91
C ILE A 197 2.14 3.19 6.15
N GLY A 198 0.83 3.21 5.94
CA GLY A 198 -0.18 2.89 6.93
C GLY A 198 -1.49 2.53 6.28
N ILE A 199 -2.46 2.11 7.10
CA ILE A 199 -3.85 1.90 6.68
C ILE A 199 -4.59 3.24 6.57
N HIS A 200 -4.34 4.15 7.52
CA HIS A 200 -4.87 5.50 7.57
C HIS A 200 -3.75 6.45 8.03
N LEU A 201 -2.75 6.61 7.18
CA LEU A 201 -1.46 7.19 7.51
C LEU A 201 -1.56 8.60 8.11
N GLY A 202 -2.46 9.45 7.62
CA GLY A 202 -2.68 10.80 8.13
C GLY A 202 -3.27 10.84 9.56
N CYS A 203 -3.79 9.71 10.05
CA CYS A 203 -4.22 9.57 11.45
C CYS A 203 -3.10 9.10 12.40
N TYR A 204 -1.84 9.05 11.95
CA TYR A 204 -0.71 8.69 12.80
C TYR A 204 -0.70 9.53 14.09
N GLY A 205 -0.61 8.85 15.23
CA GLY A 205 -0.51 9.46 16.56
C GLY A 205 -1.82 9.94 17.18
N LYS A 206 -2.95 9.95 16.43
CA LYS A 206 -4.24 10.45 16.98
C LYS A 206 -4.72 9.66 18.20
N GLU A 207 -4.49 8.36 18.25
CA GLU A 207 -4.86 7.53 19.41
C GLU A 207 -4.01 7.85 20.64
N LEU A 208 -2.76 8.28 20.45
CA LEU A 208 -1.80 8.59 21.51
C LEU A 208 -2.17 9.89 22.26
N ALA A 209 -3.03 10.73 21.70
CA ALA A 209 -3.54 11.93 22.38
C ALA A 209 -4.27 11.59 23.69
N LYS A 210 -4.87 10.40 23.83
CA LYS A 210 -5.48 9.90 25.06
C LYS A 210 -4.44 9.67 26.19
N GLU A 211 -3.18 9.43 25.80
CA GLU A 211 -2.04 9.27 26.71
C GLU A 211 -1.30 10.61 26.96
N GLY A 212 -1.85 11.73 26.50
CA GLY A 212 -1.22 13.05 26.59
C GLY A 212 -0.06 13.27 25.60
N LYS A 213 0.11 12.39 24.62
CA LYS A 213 1.13 12.50 23.57
C LYS A 213 0.52 13.12 22.32
N HIS A 214 1.05 14.26 21.88
CA HIS A 214 0.58 14.98 20.70
C HIS A 214 1.59 14.86 19.56
N VAL A 215 1.70 13.67 19.00
CA VAL A 215 2.54 13.37 17.83
C VAL A 215 1.67 13.20 16.59
N THR A 216 2.20 13.57 15.43
CA THR A 216 1.48 13.48 14.16
C THR A 216 2.35 12.88 13.07
N LEU A 217 1.81 12.74 11.87
CA LEU A 217 2.55 12.26 10.71
C LEU A 217 3.79 13.14 10.41
N TYR A 218 3.69 14.45 10.63
CA TYR A 218 4.83 15.35 10.49
C TYR A 218 6.02 14.92 11.38
N ASP A 219 5.75 14.55 12.63
CA ASP A 219 6.79 14.12 13.57
C ASP A 219 7.40 12.78 13.14
N ALA A 220 6.57 11.85 12.63
CA ALA A 220 7.04 10.58 12.09
C ALA A 220 7.96 10.77 10.87
N VAL A 221 7.59 11.68 9.95
CA VAL A 221 8.40 12.03 8.77
C VAL A 221 9.72 12.64 9.21
N LYS A 222 9.70 13.57 10.17
CA LYS A 222 10.92 14.15 10.74
C LYS A 222 11.80 13.12 11.44
N ALA A 223 11.20 12.17 12.14
CA ALA A 223 11.94 11.06 12.75
C ALA A 223 12.67 10.23 11.70
N ALA A 224 12.02 9.89 10.60
CA ALA A 224 12.64 9.16 9.49
C ALA A 224 13.77 9.98 8.82
N LEU A 225 13.53 11.26 8.54
CA LEU A 225 14.51 12.16 7.92
C LEU A 225 15.71 12.49 8.83
N SER A 226 15.58 12.33 10.16
CA SER A 226 16.67 12.58 11.11
C SER A 226 17.74 11.49 11.11
N VAL A 227 17.48 10.35 10.48
CA VAL A 227 18.44 9.24 10.41
C VAL A 227 19.53 9.58 9.40
N GLU A 228 20.79 9.49 9.84
CA GLU A 228 21.94 9.72 8.97
C GLU A 228 21.97 8.67 7.84
N GLY A 229 22.26 9.13 6.62
CA GLY A 229 22.36 8.28 5.45
C GLY A 229 21.03 8.02 4.73
N VAL A 230 19.86 8.40 5.28
CA VAL A 230 18.60 8.33 4.53
C VAL A 230 18.65 9.28 3.34
N GLN A 231 18.39 8.76 2.13
CA GLN A 231 18.50 9.55 0.89
C GLN A 231 17.14 10.00 0.39
N ARG A 232 16.08 9.16 0.53
CA ARG A 232 14.73 9.50 0.09
C ARG A 232 13.68 8.95 1.07
N VAL A 233 12.70 9.78 1.37
CA VAL A 233 11.50 9.40 2.12
C VAL A 233 10.28 9.69 1.25
N ARG A 234 9.37 8.76 1.16
CA ARG A 234 8.11 8.91 0.43
C ARG A 234 6.94 8.56 1.33
N LEU A 235 5.79 9.18 1.08
CA LEU A 235 4.56 8.90 1.81
C LEU A 235 3.67 7.93 1.04
N GLY A 236 3.00 7.06 1.77
CA GLY A 236 1.88 6.27 1.28
C GLY A 236 0.62 7.11 1.10
N SER A 237 -0.54 6.45 1.12
CA SER A 237 -1.84 7.10 0.93
C SER A 237 -2.23 7.98 2.12
N LEU A 238 -2.70 9.21 1.84
CA LEU A 238 -3.16 10.19 2.82
C LEU A 238 -4.60 10.60 2.53
N GLU A 239 -5.44 10.65 3.55
CA GLU A 239 -6.74 11.30 3.43
C GLU A 239 -6.57 12.81 3.24
N SER A 240 -7.37 13.39 2.33
CA SER A 240 -7.25 14.80 1.96
C SER A 240 -7.39 15.75 3.16
N VAL A 241 -8.30 15.44 4.10
CA VAL A 241 -8.55 16.27 5.30
C VAL A 241 -7.44 16.22 6.34
N GLU A 242 -6.41 15.38 6.14
CA GLU A 242 -5.33 15.14 7.10
C GLU A 242 -3.98 15.63 6.63
N VAL A 243 -3.94 16.29 5.47
CA VAL A 243 -2.72 16.92 4.97
C VAL A 243 -2.46 18.20 5.76
N GLU A 244 -1.46 18.15 6.64
CA GLU A 244 -1.10 19.30 7.48
C GLU A 244 -0.27 20.34 6.69
N PRO A 245 -0.54 21.65 6.85
CA PRO A 245 0.26 22.71 6.19
C PRO A 245 1.78 22.60 6.47
N ARG A 246 2.17 22.26 7.70
CA ARG A 246 3.59 22.07 8.07
C ARG A 246 4.24 20.87 7.38
N LEU A 247 3.45 19.84 6.99
CA LEU A 247 3.95 18.72 6.19
C LEU A 247 4.23 19.17 4.75
N LEU A 248 3.36 20.02 4.18
CA LEU A 248 3.58 20.61 2.86
C LEU A 248 4.79 21.53 2.84
N GLN A 249 4.95 22.37 3.89
CA GLN A 249 6.14 23.20 4.04
C GLN A 249 7.41 22.33 4.10
N LEU A 250 7.40 21.27 4.90
CA LEU A 250 8.54 20.34 4.98
C LEU A 250 8.83 19.70 3.61
N MET A 251 7.79 19.32 2.85
CA MET A 251 7.96 18.75 1.50
C MET A 251 8.55 19.76 0.51
N ALA A 252 8.24 21.05 0.66
CA ALA A 252 8.81 22.12 -0.17
C ALA A 252 10.29 22.38 0.16
N GLU A 253 10.69 22.28 1.44
CA GLU A 253 12.01 22.65 1.95
C GLU A 253 13.00 21.49 1.99
N GLU A 254 12.53 20.24 2.17
CA GLU A 254 13.37 19.04 2.34
C GLU A 254 13.39 18.18 1.05
N PRO A 255 14.45 18.25 0.25
CA PRO A 255 14.51 17.55 -1.04
C PRO A 255 14.49 16.02 -0.93
N ARG A 256 14.84 15.45 0.24
CA ARG A 256 14.75 14.01 0.50
C ARG A 256 13.30 13.55 0.67
N LEU A 257 12.36 14.44 1.04
CA LEU A 257 10.93 14.14 1.07
C LEU A 257 10.34 14.29 -0.33
N GLN A 258 9.96 13.17 -0.93
CA GLN A 258 9.61 13.11 -2.35
C GLN A 258 8.30 13.85 -2.65
N ARG A 259 8.27 14.63 -3.73
CA ARG A 259 7.14 15.46 -4.17
C ARG A 259 6.04 14.63 -4.85
N HIS A 260 5.49 13.71 -4.09
CA HIS A 260 4.38 12.86 -4.51
C HIS A 260 3.40 12.68 -3.36
N LEU A 261 2.12 12.89 -3.62
CA LEU A 261 1.04 12.64 -2.67
C LEU A 261 -0.01 11.75 -3.33
N HIS A 262 -0.39 10.67 -2.64
CA HIS A 262 -1.52 9.86 -3.05
C HIS A 262 -2.72 10.22 -2.16
N LEU A 263 -3.72 10.86 -2.77
CA LEU A 263 -4.92 11.40 -2.10
C LEU A 263 -6.17 10.72 -2.65
N PRO A 264 -6.73 9.69 -1.99
CA PRO A 264 -7.91 8.99 -2.46
C PRO A 264 -9.14 9.91 -2.54
N LEU A 265 -9.59 10.25 -3.75
CA LEU A 265 -10.79 11.03 -4.01
C LEU A 265 -12.07 10.20 -3.83
N GLN A 266 -12.03 8.96 -4.26
CA GLN A 266 -13.11 7.97 -4.29
C GLN A 266 -14.24 8.32 -5.27
N SER A 267 -14.76 9.56 -5.29
CA SER A 267 -15.74 10.05 -6.27
C SER A 267 -15.62 11.57 -6.42
N GLY A 268 -15.87 12.09 -7.61
CA GLY A 268 -15.96 13.55 -7.87
C GLY A 268 -17.40 14.08 -7.76
N CYS A 269 -18.35 13.34 -7.20
CA CYS A 269 -19.73 13.74 -6.99
C CYS A 269 -20.07 13.80 -5.50
N ASP A 270 -20.48 14.96 -4.98
CA ASP A 270 -20.78 15.16 -3.56
C ASP A 270 -21.91 14.27 -3.02
N LYS A 271 -22.90 13.93 -3.87
CA LYS A 271 -23.95 12.96 -3.52
C LYS A 271 -23.33 11.60 -3.18
N ILE A 272 -22.42 11.12 -4.02
CA ILE A 272 -21.75 9.84 -3.85
C ILE A 272 -20.76 9.87 -2.69
N LEU A 273 -19.97 10.95 -2.53
CA LEU A 273 -19.07 11.14 -1.39
C LEU A 273 -19.83 11.06 -0.05
N ARG A 274 -21.00 11.71 0.06
CA ARG A 274 -21.85 11.57 1.25
C ARG A 274 -22.36 10.16 1.47
N ALA A 275 -22.79 9.47 0.42
CA ALA A 275 -23.23 8.08 0.50
C ALA A 275 -22.08 7.12 0.88
N MET A 276 -20.86 7.43 0.47
CA MET A 276 -19.62 6.74 0.88
C MET A 276 -19.17 7.06 2.31
N HIS A 277 -19.82 8.00 3.00
CA HIS A 277 -19.43 8.52 4.32
C HIS A 277 -18.02 9.13 4.29
N ARG A 278 -17.73 9.97 3.26
CA ARG A 278 -16.45 10.70 3.18
C ARG A 278 -16.52 12.00 3.97
N PRO A 279 -15.43 12.41 4.67
CA PRO A 279 -15.41 13.61 5.54
C PRO A 279 -15.13 14.91 4.77
N TYR A 280 -15.23 14.91 3.45
CA TYR A 280 -14.99 16.06 2.58
C TYR A 280 -15.98 16.07 1.40
N ASP A 281 -16.09 17.21 0.75
CA ASP A 281 -16.75 17.41 -0.53
C ASP A 281 -15.75 17.80 -1.64
N THR A 282 -16.24 17.95 -2.86
CA THR A 282 -15.43 18.31 -4.02
C THR A 282 -14.81 19.70 -3.87
N LYS A 283 -15.51 20.65 -3.25
CA LYS A 283 -15.00 22.00 -3.00
C LYS A 283 -13.77 21.95 -2.10
N ARG A 284 -13.86 21.28 -0.93
CA ARG A 284 -12.73 21.16 0.00
C ARG A 284 -11.55 20.41 -0.62
N PHE A 285 -11.83 19.39 -1.43
CA PHE A 285 -10.78 18.66 -2.15
C PHE A 285 -10.05 19.56 -3.16
N THR A 286 -10.77 20.37 -3.91
CA THR A 286 -10.19 21.34 -4.86
C THR A 286 -9.32 22.37 -4.15
N GLU A 287 -9.83 22.95 -3.03
CA GLU A 287 -9.07 23.88 -2.21
C GLU A 287 -7.73 23.29 -1.79
N LEU A 288 -7.74 22.05 -1.27
CA LEU A 288 -6.52 21.35 -0.87
C LEU A 288 -5.56 21.12 -2.04
N VAL A 289 -6.04 20.65 -3.19
CA VAL A 289 -5.19 20.43 -4.38
C VAL A 289 -4.50 21.73 -4.80
N ASN A 290 -5.23 22.86 -4.75
CA ASN A 290 -4.67 24.17 -5.07
C ASN A 290 -3.64 24.61 -4.02
N GLU A 291 -3.92 24.42 -2.73
CA GLU A 291 -2.98 24.67 -1.63
C GLU A 291 -1.67 23.88 -1.80
N ILE A 292 -1.78 22.59 -2.08
CA ILE A 292 -0.63 21.71 -2.29
C ILE A 292 0.23 22.20 -3.45
N ARG A 293 -0.36 22.51 -4.60
CA ARG A 293 0.37 22.97 -5.78
C ARG A 293 1.01 24.35 -5.61
N ALA A 294 0.36 25.23 -4.82
CA ALA A 294 0.92 26.53 -4.49
C ALA A 294 2.15 26.43 -3.57
N GLN A 295 2.16 25.48 -2.63
CA GLN A 295 3.26 25.31 -1.67
C GLN A 295 4.37 24.39 -2.18
N VAL A 296 4.01 23.37 -2.96
CA VAL A 296 4.95 22.34 -3.47
C VAL A 296 4.86 22.33 -5.00
N PRO A 297 5.60 23.19 -5.70
CA PRO A 297 5.65 23.17 -7.15
C PRO A 297 6.11 21.80 -7.69
N ASP A 298 5.56 21.39 -8.82
CA ASP A 298 5.86 20.13 -9.50
C ASP A 298 5.49 18.85 -8.69
N VAL A 299 4.63 18.99 -7.67
CA VAL A 299 4.12 17.82 -6.94
C VAL A 299 3.23 16.95 -7.83
N ALA A 300 3.46 15.66 -7.83
CA ALA A 300 2.56 14.71 -8.45
C ALA A 300 1.46 14.30 -7.45
N ILE A 301 0.21 14.50 -7.82
CA ILE A 301 -0.94 14.03 -7.04
C ILE A 301 -1.55 12.84 -7.76
N THR A 302 -1.57 11.69 -7.09
CA THR A 302 -2.25 10.49 -7.56
C THR A 302 -3.47 10.19 -6.69
N THR A 303 -4.43 9.44 -7.23
CA THR A 303 -5.70 9.22 -6.54
C THR A 303 -6.29 7.84 -6.81
N ASP A 304 -7.26 7.45 -5.95
CA ASP A 304 -8.15 6.31 -6.17
C ASP A 304 -9.55 6.83 -6.51
N VAL A 305 -10.23 6.20 -7.46
CA VAL A 305 -11.63 6.48 -7.82
C VAL A 305 -12.40 5.17 -7.91
N ILE A 306 -13.57 5.14 -7.25
CA ILE A 306 -14.53 4.02 -7.31
C ILE A 306 -15.64 4.42 -8.28
N VAL A 307 -15.92 3.58 -9.27
CA VAL A 307 -17.01 3.77 -10.22
C VAL A 307 -18.13 2.74 -9.98
N GLY A 308 -19.37 3.16 -10.21
CA GLY A 308 -20.54 2.28 -10.03
C GLY A 308 -20.85 1.98 -8.57
N PHE A 309 -20.64 2.95 -7.67
CA PHE A 309 -21.13 2.88 -6.29
C PHE A 309 -22.68 2.80 -6.29
N PRO A 310 -23.31 2.10 -5.31
CA PRO A 310 -24.77 2.03 -5.24
C PRO A 310 -25.44 3.41 -5.30
N GLY A 311 -26.43 3.57 -6.20
CA GLY A 311 -27.15 4.83 -6.44
C GLY A 311 -26.38 5.85 -7.29
N GLU A 312 -25.23 5.50 -7.86
CA GLU A 312 -24.52 6.36 -8.82
C GLU A 312 -25.23 6.34 -10.17
N THR A 313 -25.80 7.50 -10.57
CA THR A 313 -26.42 7.69 -11.88
C THR A 313 -25.37 8.00 -12.96
N GLU A 314 -25.81 8.12 -14.22
CA GLU A 314 -24.92 8.55 -15.30
C GLU A 314 -24.48 10.01 -15.12
N GLU A 315 -25.36 10.87 -14.61
CA GLU A 315 -25.04 12.28 -14.32
C GLU A 315 -24.03 12.39 -13.18
N ASP A 316 -24.16 11.56 -12.12
CA ASP A 316 -23.20 11.49 -11.01
C ASP A 316 -21.80 11.07 -11.51
N PHE A 317 -21.77 10.07 -12.41
CA PHE A 317 -20.52 9.62 -13.01
C PHE A 317 -19.92 10.68 -13.96
N ALA A 318 -20.73 11.33 -14.80
CA ALA A 318 -20.27 12.43 -15.65
C ALA A 318 -19.65 13.57 -14.83
N THR A 319 -20.25 13.91 -13.67
CA THR A 319 -19.72 14.87 -12.71
C THR A 319 -18.35 14.42 -12.18
N THR A 320 -18.20 13.15 -11.81
CA THR A 320 -16.92 12.57 -11.36
C THR A 320 -15.85 12.66 -12.44
N LEU A 321 -16.20 12.35 -13.68
CA LEU A 321 -15.29 12.38 -14.81
C LEU A 321 -14.77 13.80 -15.09
N GLU A 322 -15.66 14.80 -15.07
CA GLU A 322 -15.30 16.20 -15.27
C GLU A 322 -14.45 16.72 -14.10
N PHE A 323 -14.80 16.37 -12.86
CA PHE A 323 -14.04 16.74 -11.67
C PHE A 323 -12.61 16.15 -11.70
N ALA A 324 -12.45 14.92 -12.16
CA ALA A 324 -11.13 14.29 -12.31
C ALA A 324 -10.25 15.06 -13.31
N LYS A 325 -10.82 15.53 -14.43
CA LYS A 325 -10.11 16.39 -15.40
C LYS A 325 -9.67 17.71 -14.77
N GLN A 326 -10.55 18.37 -14.02
CA GLN A 326 -10.24 19.64 -13.33
C GLN A 326 -9.12 19.50 -12.30
N CYS A 327 -9.10 18.39 -11.56
CA CYS A 327 -8.05 18.12 -10.58
C CYS A 327 -6.68 17.87 -11.21
N GLY A 328 -6.60 17.38 -12.45
CA GLY A 328 -5.34 17.16 -13.15
C GLY A 328 -4.41 16.18 -12.43
N PHE A 329 -4.90 15.00 -12.11
CA PHE A 329 -4.12 13.96 -11.42
C PHE A 329 -2.99 13.41 -12.29
N ALA A 330 -1.84 13.12 -11.69
CA ALA A 330 -0.73 12.49 -12.37
C ALA A 330 -1.01 11.02 -12.73
N LYS A 331 -1.84 10.34 -11.91
CA LYS A 331 -2.33 8.99 -12.13
C LYS A 331 -3.58 8.71 -11.30
N MET A 332 -4.53 7.95 -11.86
CA MET A 332 -5.71 7.47 -11.14
C MET A 332 -5.71 5.94 -11.09
N HIS A 333 -5.98 5.38 -9.92
CA HIS A 333 -6.32 3.98 -9.77
C HIS A 333 -7.83 3.84 -9.76
N ILE A 334 -8.37 3.19 -10.76
CA ILE A 334 -9.82 3.10 -11.00
C ILE A 334 -10.31 1.73 -10.57
N PHE A 335 -11.28 1.73 -9.66
CA PHE A 335 -11.86 0.52 -9.10
C PHE A 335 -13.37 0.45 -9.41
N PRO A 336 -13.85 -0.56 -10.13
CA PRO A 336 -15.27 -0.89 -10.09
C PRO A 336 -15.67 -1.22 -8.64
N TYR A 337 -16.78 -0.64 -8.17
CA TYR A 337 -17.29 -0.94 -6.83
C TYR A 337 -17.45 -2.45 -6.64
N SER A 338 -16.89 -2.97 -5.56
CA SER A 338 -16.92 -4.39 -5.21
C SER A 338 -17.76 -4.59 -3.96
N LYS A 339 -18.93 -5.20 -4.10
CA LYS A 339 -19.86 -5.51 -3.00
C LYS A 339 -19.18 -6.39 -1.94
N ARG A 340 -19.04 -5.90 -0.71
CA ARG A 340 -18.37 -6.62 0.39
C ARG A 340 -19.36 -6.95 1.50
N LYS A 341 -19.58 -8.24 1.77
CA LYS A 341 -20.42 -8.71 2.87
C LYS A 341 -19.98 -8.06 4.19
N GLY A 342 -20.93 -7.55 4.96
CA GLY A 342 -20.68 -6.88 6.24
C GLY A 342 -20.40 -5.37 6.12
N THR A 343 -20.42 -4.80 4.92
CA THR A 343 -20.32 -3.34 4.72
C THR A 343 -21.71 -2.74 4.45
N PRO A 344 -22.01 -1.50 4.93
CA PRO A 344 -23.29 -0.84 4.65
C PRO A 344 -23.62 -0.73 3.17
N ALA A 345 -22.64 -0.41 2.32
CA ALA A 345 -22.85 -0.27 0.88
C ALA A 345 -23.26 -1.59 0.19
N ALA A 346 -22.97 -2.74 0.79
CA ALA A 346 -23.42 -4.02 0.27
C ALA A 346 -24.94 -4.22 0.38
N GLU A 347 -25.58 -3.55 1.35
CA GLU A 347 -27.02 -3.63 1.62
C GLU A 347 -27.80 -2.44 1.03
N MET A 348 -27.11 -1.45 0.44
CA MET A 348 -27.76 -0.32 -0.23
C MET A 348 -28.57 -0.80 -1.43
N PRO A 349 -29.73 -0.20 -1.70
CA PRO A 349 -30.47 -0.41 -2.94
C PRO A 349 -29.70 0.17 -4.15
N GLU A 350 -30.24 0.00 -5.34
CA GLU A 350 -29.72 0.59 -6.60
C GLU A 350 -28.26 0.17 -6.89
N GLN A 351 -27.96 -1.12 -6.68
CA GLN A 351 -26.65 -1.69 -7.06
C GLN A 351 -26.49 -1.54 -8.58
N VAL A 352 -25.32 -1.03 -8.99
CA VAL A 352 -25.01 -0.80 -10.41
C VAL A 352 -24.54 -2.11 -11.06
N ASP A 353 -24.98 -2.37 -12.28
CA ASP A 353 -24.60 -3.57 -13.05
C ASP A 353 -23.11 -3.60 -13.37
N GLU A 354 -22.51 -4.79 -13.40
CA GLU A 354 -21.08 -4.97 -13.68
C GLU A 354 -20.67 -4.47 -15.08
N ALA A 355 -21.58 -4.55 -16.07
CA ALA A 355 -21.36 -4.02 -17.42
C ALA A 355 -21.21 -2.48 -17.38
N VAL A 356 -22.08 -1.79 -16.62
CA VAL A 356 -22.04 -0.34 -16.43
C VAL A 356 -20.79 0.08 -15.69
N LYS A 357 -20.41 -0.64 -14.63
CA LYS A 357 -19.15 -0.40 -13.90
C LYS A 357 -17.94 -0.51 -14.81
N SER A 358 -17.89 -1.56 -15.64
CA SER A 358 -16.80 -1.80 -16.58
C SER A 358 -16.71 -0.71 -17.65
N GLU A 359 -17.85 -0.25 -18.16
CA GLU A 359 -17.94 0.83 -19.13
C GLU A 359 -17.48 2.16 -18.53
N ARG A 360 -17.94 2.51 -17.32
CA ARG A 360 -17.50 3.71 -16.60
C ARG A 360 -16.00 3.67 -16.29
N ALA A 361 -15.48 2.53 -15.85
CA ALA A 361 -14.05 2.35 -15.63
C ALA A 361 -13.24 2.59 -16.90
N ALA A 362 -13.68 2.08 -18.04
CA ALA A 362 -13.02 2.29 -19.34
C ALA A 362 -13.04 3.77 -19.78
N ARG A 363 -14.14 4.48 -19.53
CA ARG A 363 -14.24 5.93 -19.84
C ARG A 363 -13.30 6.76 -18.94
N LEU A 364 -13.26 6.47 -17.66
CA LEU A 364 -12.37 7.19 -16.73
C LEU A 364 -10.89 6.85 -16.99
N ALA A 365 -10.58 5.61 -17.44
CA ALA A 365 -9.22 5.22 -17.82
C ALA A 365 -8.68 6.03 -19.01
N LYS A 366 -9.53 6.45 -19.96
CA LYS A 366 -9.10 7.36 -21.04
C LYS A 366 -8.71 8.74 -20.50
N VAL A 367 -9.46 9.26 -19.53
CA VAL A 367 -9.12 10.52 -18.88
C VAL A 367 -7.82 10.39 -18.08
N ASP A 368 -7.61 9.26 -17.38
CA ASP A 368 -6.35 8.97 -16.69
C ASP A 368 -5.16 8.97 -17.66
N GLU A 369 -5.31 8.34 -18.83
CA GLU A 369 -4.28 8.29 -19.86
C GLU A 369 -3.95 9.70 -20.39
N GLU A 370 -4.96 10.51 -20.71
CA GLU A 370 -4.79 11.89 -21.16
C GLU A 370 -4.05 12.76 -20.13
N LEU A 371 -4.46 12.69 -18.85
CA LEU A 371 -3.82 13.43 -17.76
C LEU A 371 -2.40 12.95 -17.48
N HIS A 372 -2.17 11.65 -17.54
CA HIS A 372 -0.84 11.06 -17.38
C HIS A 372 0.12 11.54 -18.48
N GLN A 373 -0.33 11.55 -19.74
CA GLN A 373 0.47 12.10 -20.84
C GLN A 373 0.79 13.58 -20.66
N GLN A 374 -0.16 14.39 -20.14
CA GLN A 374 0.09 15.80 -19.82
C GLN A 374 1.16 15.93 -18.72
N MET A 375 1.13 15.09 -17.70
CA MET A 375 2.14 15.07 -16.64
C MET A 375 3.52 14.69 -17.19
N LEU A 376 3.60 13.65 -18.02
CA LEU A 376 4.85 13.26 -18.68
C LEU A 376 5.39 14.42 -19.52
N GLN A 377 4.53 15.06 -20.35
CA GLN A 377 4.93 16.17 -21.23
C GLN A 377 5.44 17.37 -20.43
N SER A 378 4.84 17.68 -19.28
CA SER A 378 5.27 18.77 -18.39
C SER A 378 6.64 18.53 -17.75
N THR A 379 7.13 17.28 -17.76
CA THR A 379 8.42 16.88 -17.19
C THR A 379 9.53 16.88 -18.22
N VAL A 380 9.21 16.83 -19.53
CA VAL A 380 10.21 16.89 -20.60
C VAL A 380 11.00 18.21 -20.53
N GLY A 381 12.32 18.10 -20.65
CA GLY A 381 13.24 19.23 -20.53
C GLY A 381 13.71 19.53 -19.10
N LYS A 382 13.10 18.95 -18.06
CA LYS A 382 13.56 19.09 -16.67
C LYS A 382 14.73 18.14 -16.38
N VAL A 383 15.42 18.39 -15.26
CA VAL A 383 16.39 17.48 -14.67
C VAL A 383 15.79 16.89 -13.42
N GLU A 384 15.66 15.57 -13.39
CA GLU A 384 15.06 14.84 -12.27
C GLU A 384 16.11 13.93 -11.60
N GLU A 385 16.02 13.77 -10.30
CA GLU A 385 16.75 12.72 -9.60
C GLU A 385 15.99 11.40 -9.73
N VAL A 386 16.66 10.39 -10.30
CA VAL A 386 16.08 9.07 -10.56
C VAL A 386 16.76 8.02 -9.68
N LEU A 387 15.99 7.27 -8.93
CA LEU A 387 16.44 6.05 -8.26
C LEU A 387 16.28 4.88 -9.23
N PHE A 388 17.40 4.33 -9.69
CA PHE A 388 17.41 3.19 -10.61
C PHE A 388 17.16 1.87 -9.89
N GLU A 389 16.28 1.05 -10.46
CA GLU A 389 15.79 -0.19 -9.82
C GLU A 389 16.21 -1.44 -10.59
N GLN A 390 15.94 -1.51 -11.89
CA GLN A 390 16.17 -2.72 -12.69
C GLN A 390 16.51 -2.42 -14.14
N SER A 391 17.09 -3.42 -14.83
CA SER A 391 17.28 -3.37 -16.27
C SER A 391 15.96 -3.59 -17.00
N VAL A 392 15.72 -2.82 -18.04
CA VAL A 392 14.64 -3.05 -19.01
C VAL A 392 15.10 -4.06 -20.07
N ASP A 393 16.36 -3.90 -20.51
CA ASP A 393 17.08 -4.77 -21.43
C ASP A 393 18.60 -4.66 -21.16
N ASP A 394 19.44 -5.20 -22.06
CA ASP A 394 20.89 -5.20 -21.88
C ASP A 394 21.52 -3.79 -21.96
N ALA A 395 20.80 -2.79 -22.49
CA ALA A 395 21.30 -1.45 -22.75
C ALA A 395 20.56 -0.34 -22.00
N HIS A 396 19.48 -0.66 -21.31
CA HIS A 396 18.65 0.35 -20.65
C HIS A 396 18.31 -0.03 -19.21
N MET A 397 18.35 0.98 -18.36
CA MET A 397 17.93 0.93 -16.97
C MET A 397 16.66 1.76 -16.74
N GLU A 398 15.81 1.29 -15.85
CA GLU A 398 14.65 2.06 -15.41
C GLU A 398 14.72 2.39 -13.92
N GLY A 399 14.09 3.50 -13.56
CA GLY A 399 13.96 3.95 -12.20
C GLY A 399 12.79 4.89 -12.02
N LEU A 400 12.63 5.39 -10.79
CA LEU A 400 11.57 6.32 -10.43
C LEU A 400 12.12 7.66 -10.00
N CYS A 401 11.56 8.74 -10.56
CA CYS A 401 11.88 10.10 -10.13
C CYS A 401 11.02 10.55 -8.93
N GLY A 402 11.28 11.76 -8.43
CA GLY A 402 10.56 12.36 -7.31
C GLY A 402 9.04 12.34 -7.46
N PRO A 403 8.48 12.81 -8.59
CA PRO A 403 7.05 12.75 -8.91
C PRO A 403 6.47 11.32 -9.10
N TYR A 404 7.25 10.29 -8.87
CA TYR A 404 6.84 8.89 -9.02
C TYR A 404 6.58 8.46 -10.47
N LEU A 405 7.24 9.12 -11.41
CA LEU A 405 7.19 8.76 -12.83
C LEU A 405 8.34 7.80 -13.17
N ARG A 406 8.04 6.84 -14.04
CA ARG A 406 9.03 5.91 -14.57
C ARG A 406 9.92 6.61 -15.59
N VAL A 407 11.23 6.45 -15.44
CA VAL A 407 12.25 7.01 -16.30
C VAL A 407 13.14 5.89 -16.81
N VAL A 408 13.38 5.86 -18.12
CA VAL A 408 14.28 4.90 -18.78
C VAL A 408 15.46 5.67 -19.37
N VAL A 409 16.68 5.19 -19.10
CA VAL A 409 17.91 5.77 -19.63
C VAL A 409 18.81 4.70 -20.25
N PRO A 410 19.68 5.03 -21.20
CA PRO A 410 20.78 4.15 -21.57
C PRO A 410 21.69 3.89 -20.35
N GLY A 411 22.02 2.64 -20.09
CA GLY A 411 22.85 2.27 -18.95
C GLY A 411 22.89 0.77 -18.69
N THR A 412 23.79 0.37 -17.81
CA THR A 412 24.01 -1.02 -17.42
C THR A 412 23.55 -1.29 -15.99
N LYS A 413 23.57 -2.55 -15.55
CA LYS A 413 23.21 -2.98 -14.19
C LYS A 413 24.00 -2.29 -13.08
N GLU A 414 25.11 -1.64 -13.38
CA GLU A 414 25.90 -0.85 -12.41
C GLU A 414 25.13 0.36 -11.87
N LEU A 415 24.13 0.84 -12.60
CA LEU A 415 23.23 1.88 -12.10
C LEU A 415 22.20 1.38 -11.08
N ALA A 416 21.96 0.08 -10.96
CA ALA A 416 20.98 -0.45 -10.03
C ALA A 416 21.28 -0.01 -8.58
N ASN A 417 20.23 0.38 -7.85
CA ASN A 417 20.32 0.92 -6.50
C ASN A 417 21.18 2.20 -6.37
N THR A 418 21.24 3.02 -7.42
CA THR A 418 21.88 4.34 -7.39
C THR A 418 20.86 5.45 -7.64
N ILE A 419 21.16 6.64 -7.14
CA ILE A 419 20.40 7.86 -7.47
C ILE A 419 21.28 8.74 -8.33
N ALA A 420 20.78 9.13 -9.51
CA ALA A 420 21.49 10.03 -10.41
C ALA A 420 20.55 11.10 -10.99
N LYS A 421 21.14 12.23 -11.39
CA LYS A 421 20.43 13.28 -12.11
C LYS A 421 20.29 12.88 -13.57
N VAL A 422 19.08 13.01 -14.08
CA VAL A 422 18.70 12.64 -15.45
C VAL A 422 18.04 13.83 -16.12
N LYS A 423 18.55 14.22 -17.28
CA LYS A 423 17.88 15.16 -18.17
C LYS A 423 16.78 14.40 -18.92
N ILE A 424 15.55 14.80 -18.73
CA ILE A 424 14.40 14.20 -19.44
C ILE A 424 14.37 14.72 -20.87
N THR A 425 14.50 13.81 -21.83
CA THR A 425 14.66 14.15 -23.26
C THR A 425 13.41 13.85 -24.09
N GLY A 426 12.51 13.00 -23.60
CA GLY A 426 11.30 12.64 -24.33
C GLY A 426 10.36 11.71 -23.57
N ILE A 427 9.37 11.22 -24.30
CA ILE A 427 8.35 10.28 -23.81
C ILE A 427 8.28 9.09 -24.76
N LYS A 428 8.10 7.91 -24.22
CA LYS A 428 7.77 6.71 -24.98
C LYS A 428 6.65 5.97 -24.23
N GLU A 429 5.52 5.77 -24.91
CA GLU A 429 4.34 5.13 -24.33
C GLU A 429 3.90 5.83 -23.03
N ASP A 430 4.08 5.21 -21.86
CA ASP A 430 3.67 5.67 -20.54
C ASP A 430 4.86 6.05 -19.62
N PHE A 431 6.06 6.23 -20.18
CA PHE A 431 7.26 6.55 -19.41
C PHE A 431 8.14 7.63 -20.06
N LEU A 432 9.01 8.21 -19.27
CA LEU A 432 9.97 9.23 -19.67
C LEU A 432 11.27 8.59 -20.21
N LEU A 433 11.83 9.20 -21.22
CA LEU A 433 13.19 8.93 -21.70
C LEU A 433 14.13 10.00 -21.16
N GLY A 434 15.34 9.62 -20.79
CA GLY A 434 16.33 10.56 -20.30
C GLY A 434 17.76 10.15 -20.57
N GLU A 435 18.67 11.08 -20.27
CA GLU A 435 20.12 10.91 -20.35
C GLU A 435 20.74 11.29 -19.01
N LEU A 436 21.76 10.54 -18.58
CA LEU A 436 22.52 10.88 -17.37
C LEU A 436 23.19 12.25 -17.56
N ASN A 437 23.03 13.12 -16.54
CA ASN A 437 23.47 14.52 -16.58
C ASN A 437 24.84 14.67 -15.91
#